data_8927e66d51a15a5dac96f80bb0ef6097
#
_entry.id   8927e66d51a15a5dac96f80bb0ef6097
#
_cell.length_a   1.000
_cell.length_b   1.000
_cell.length_c   1.000
_cell.angle_alpha   90.00
_cell.angle_beta   90.00
_cell.angle_gamma   90.00
#
_symmetry.space_group_name_H-M   'P 1'
#
loop_
_entity.id
_entity.type
_entity.pdbx_description
1 polymer ?
#
loop_
_entity_poly.entity_id
_entity_poly.type
_entity_poly.pdbx_seq_one_letter_code
_entity_poly.pdbx_strand_id
1 'polypeptide(L)'
;MKKFLIFVLVNFIAVSLFAQSGTKVKWEFTSKKIADKKYEIRLVATIQPGWHIYSQNQSEDAIVLPTAIKFVNNPLVVLNGKPKEIGKLFDQFDKAINARSKYYSNKVEFVQTITLKSNVKTAITGEVEFMVCDDRQCLPPDVTKFSIKL
;
A
#
# COMPACT_ATOMS: atom_id res chain seq x y z
N MET A 1 34.52 50.37 -40.19
CA MET A 1 33.50 49.29 -40.47
C MET A 1 33.49 48.34 -39.26
N LYS A 2 32.53 48.55 -38.37
CA LYS A 2 32.45 47.79 -37.10
C LYS A 2 31.58 46.56 -37.36
N LYS A 3 32.17 45.36 -37.26
CA LYS A 3 31.43 44.08 -37.34
C LYS A 3 30.80 43.79 -35.97
N PHE A 4 29.47 43.90 -35.90
CA PHE A 4 28.68 43.50 -34.74
C PHE A 4 28.57 41.96 -34.73
N LEU A 5 29.20 41.33 -33.75
CA LEU A 5 29.07 39.91 -33.49
C LEU A 5 27.88 39.71 -32.55
N ILE A 6 26.75 39.27 -33.07
CA ILE A 6 25.59 38.89 -32.26
C ILE A 6 25.83 37.51 -31.72
N PHE A 7 26.07 37.43 -30.42
CA PHE A 7 26.16 36.16 -29.67
C PHE A 7 24.75 35.75 -29.28
N VAL A 8 24.17 34.79 -30.04
CA VAL A 8 22.88 34.20 -29.68
C VAL A 8 23.13 33.16 -28.59
N LEU A 9 22.80 33.52 -27.35
CA LEU A 9 22.82 32.63 -26.19
C LEU A 9 21.59 31.72 -26.27
N VAL A 10 21.77 30.51 -26.79
CA VAL A 10 20.73 29.47 -26.75
C VAL A 10 20.65 28.92 -25.34
N ASN A 11 19.64 29.40 -24.57
CA ASN A 11 19.31 28.84 -23.26
C ASN A 11 18.67 27.50 -23.46
N PHE A 12 19.45 26.43 -23.26
CA PHE A 12 18.97 25.04 -23.24
C PHE A 12 18.26 24.83 -21.88
N ILE A 13 16.96 25.07 -21.81
CA ILE A 13 16.15 24.71 -20.66
C ILE A 13 16.04 23.17 -20.69
N ALA A 14 16.90 22.53 -19.92
CA ALA A 14 16.76 21.10 -19.62
C ALA A 14 15.51 20.92 -18.77
N VAL A 15 14.37 20.62 -19.40
CA VAL A 15 13.18 20.13 -18.72
C VAL A 15 13.50 18.75 -18.21
N SER A 16 13.88 18.65 -16.94
CA SER A 16 13.99 17.37 -16.24
C SER A 16 12.58 16.79 -16.16
N LEU A 17 12.24 15.92 -17.09
CA LEU A 17 11.12 15.00 -16.98
C LEU A 17 11.42 14.08 -15.78
N PHE A 18 11.03 14.48 -14.58
CA PHE A 18 10.84 13.54 -13.51
C PHE A 18 9.75 12.59 -13.99
N ALA A 19 10.17 11.43 -14.52
CA ALA A 19 9.31 10.29 -14.63
C ALA A 19 8.86 9.96 -13.21
N GLN A 20 7.73 10.49 -12.81
CA GLN A 20 7.00 10.03 -11.63
C GLN A 20 6.59 8.61 -11.99
N SER A 21 7.40 7.66 -11.59
CA SER A 21 7.04 6.27 -11.44
C SER A 21 5.92 6.25 -10.39
N GLY A 22 4.72 6.62 -10.82
CA GLY A 22 3.56 6.75 -9.96
C GLY A 22 3.26 5.41 -9.35
N THR A 23 3.39 5.31 -8.02
CA THR A 23 2.99 4.14 -7.27
C THR A 23 1.57 3.77 -7.65
N LYS A 24 1.36 2.53 -8.10
CA LYS A 24 0.04 2.04 -8.53
C LYS A 24 -0.93 1.91 -7.36
N VAL A 25 -0.41 1.94 -6.15
CA VAL A 25 -1.17 1.85 -4.90
C VAL A 25 -0.75 2.98 -3.98
N LYS A 26 -1.73 3.78 -3.54
CA LYS A 26 -1.54 4.79 -2.50
C LYS A 26 -2.04 4.22 -1.18
N TRP A 27 -1.19 4.25 -0.16
CA TRP A 27 -1.53 3.81 1.18
C TRP A 27 -1.84 4.99 2.10
N GLU A 28 -2.88 4.82 2.93
CA GLU A 28 -3.23 5.73 4.02
C GLU A 28 -3.37 4.93 5.32
N PHE A 29 -2.81 5.45 6.40
CA PHE A 29 -2.74 4.76 7.69
C PHE A 29 -3.36 5.62 8.77
N THR A 30 -4.37 5.09 9.45
CA THR A 30 -5.13 5.83 10.46
C THR A 30 -5.43 4.98 11.68
N SER A 31 -5.70 5.63 12.82
CA SER A 31 -6.24 5.01 14.01
C SER A 31 -7.51 5.69 14.47
N LYS A 32 -8.45 4.91 15.01
CA LYS A 32 -9.67 5.41 15.64
C LYS A 32 -9.85 4.74 17.00
N LYS A 33 -9.97 5.54 18.05
CA LYS A 33 -10.38 5.01 19.37
C LYS A 33 -11.84 4.56 19.31
N ILE A 34 -12.11 3.30 19.64
CA ILE A 34 -13.44 2.69 19.59
C ILE A 34 -14.01 2.38 20.97
N ALA A 35 -13.14 2.27 22.00
CA ALA A 35 -13.49 2.11 23.41
C ALA A 35 -12.32 2.52 24.28
N ASP A 36 -12.45 2.43 25.61
CA ASP A 36 -11.30 2.62 26.49
C ASP A 36 -10.20 1.61 26.15
N LYS A 37 -8.97 2.14 25.91
CA LYS A 37 -7.77 1.39 25.48
C LYS A 37 -7.92 0.58 24.21
N LYS A 38 -9.07 0.64 23.51
CA LYS A 38 -9.29 -0.08 22.26
C LYS A 38 -9.25 0.85 21.05
N TYR A 39 -8.52 0.44 20.06
CA TYR A 39 -8.37 1.19 18.81
C TYR A 39 -8.60 0.27 17.60
N GLU A 40 -9.08 0.87 16.56
CA GLU A 40 -9.15 0.30 15.23
C GLU A 40 -8.10 0.98 14.36
N ILE A 41 -7.17 0.17 13.85
CA ILE A 41 -6.11 0.59 12.93
C ILE A 41 -6.60 0.29 11.53
N ARG A 42 -6.59 1.28 10.65
CA ARG A 42 -6.97 1.14 9.25
C ARG A 42 -5.78 1.40 8.35
N LEU A 43 -5.49 0.44 7.49
CA LEU A 43 -4.53 0.53 6.41
C LEU A 43 -5.35 0.50 5.12
N VAL A 44 -5.43 1.64 4.44
CA VAL A 44 -6.29 1.85 3.27
C VAL A 44 -5.42 1.87 2.02
N ALA A 45 -5.64 0.93 1.12
CA ALA A 45 -5.04 0.91 -0.20
C ALA A 45 -6.00 1.50 -1.22
N THR A 46 -5.61 2.60 -1.88
CA THR A 46 -6.27 3.13 -3.07
C THR A 46 -5.46 2.70 -4.29
N ILE A 47 -6.08 1.93 -5.17
CA ILE A 47 -5.44 1.25 -6.29
C ILE A 47 -5.82 1.96 -7.57
N GLN A 48 -4.85 2.25 -8.44
CA GLN A 48 -5.12 2.88 -9.74
C GLN A 48 -6.04 2.00 -10.61
N PRO A 49 -6.95 2.61 -11.40
CA PRO A 49 -7.79 1.87 -12.33
C PRO A 49 -6.99 0.93 -13.25
N GLY A 50 -7.51 -0.28 -13.46
CA GLY A 50 -6.84 -1.32 -14.24
C GLY A 50 -5.79 -2.14 -13.48
N TRP A 51 -5.51 -1.79 -12.21
CA TRP A 51 -4.60 -2.51 -11.33
C TRP A 51 -5.34 -3.17 -10.18
N HIS A 52 -4.72 -4.19 -9.59
CA HIS A 52 -5.24 -4.91 -8.43
C HIS A 52 -4.10 -5.35 -7.49
N ILE A 53 -4.43 -5.58 -6.23
CA ILE A 53 -3.54 -6.21 -5.24
C ILE A 53 -4.20 -7.47 -4.69
N TYR A 54 -3.39 -8.44 -4.29
CA TYR A 54 -3.90 -9.72 -3.82
C TYR A 54 -4.39 -9.67 -2.37
N SER A 55 -5.44 -10.43 -2.07
CA SER A 55 -5.94 -10.65 -0.72
C SER A 55 -4.88 -11.35 0.16
N GLN A 56 -4.92 -11.12 1.48
CA GLN A 56 -4.15 -11.91 2.46
C GLN A 56 -4.59 -13.39 2.48
N ASN A 57 -5.84 -13.64 2.05
CA ASN A 57 -6.50 -14.94 2.17
C ASN A 57 -6.58 -15.63 0.81
N GLN A 58 -5.46 -16.13 0.34
CA GLN A 58 -5.39 -16.95 -0.87
C GLN A 58 -5.72 -18.42 -0.57
N SER A 59 -6.03 -19.19 -1.61
CA SER A 59 -6.05 -20.66 -1.52
C SER A 59 -4.63 -21.21 -1.35
N GLU A 60 -4.51 -22.44 -0.82
CA GLU A 60 -3.20 -23.06 -0.56
C GLU A 60 -2.37 -23.30 -1.84
N ASP A 61 -3.05 -23.46 -2.97
CA ASP A 61 -2.46 -23.65 -4.29
C ASP A 61 -2.21 -22.34 -5.06
N ALA A 62 -2.49 -21.19 -4.44
CA ALA A 62 -2.28 -19.92 -5.09
C ALA A 62 -0.78 -19.62 -5.30
N ILE A 63 -0.43 -19.28 -6.54
CA ILE A 63 0.95 -18.98 -6.96
C ILE A 63 1.31 -17.49 -6.81
N VAL A 64 0.45 -16.70 -6.16
CA VAL A 64 0.63 -15.25 -5.97
C VAL A 64 1.24 -14.93 -4.62
N LEU A 65 1.91 -13.79 -4.53
CA LEU A 65 2.31 -13.21 -3.25
C LEU A 65 1.08 -12.52 -2.61
N PRO A 66 0.53 -13.06 -1.51
CA PRO A 66 -0.56 -12.40 -0.81
C PRO A 66 -0.08 -11.10 -0.17
N THR A 67 -0.99 -10.13 -0.01
CA THR A 67 -0.69 -8.97 0.82
C THR A 67 -0.42 -9.41 2.26
N ALA A 68 0.73 -9.03 2.80
CA ALA A 68 1.16 -9.37 4.15
C ALA A 68 1.34 -8.12 4.99
N ILE A 69 0.70 -8.09 6.17
CA ILE A 69 0.82 -7.00 7.13
C ILE A 69 1.60 -7.50 8.33
N LYS A 70 2.78 -6.90 8.56
CA LYS A 70 3.67 -7.26 9.64
C LYS A 70 3.75 -6.10 10.63
N PHE A 71 3.26 -6.31 11.85
CA PHE A 71 3.39 -5.33 12.93
C PHE A 71 4.68 -5.57 13.69
N VAL A 72 5.39 -4.48 14.00
CA VAL A 72 6.54 -4.54 14.91
C VAL A 72 6.03 -4.79 16.34
N ASN A 73 6.66 -5.70 17.05
CA ASN A 73 6.28 -6.02 18.42
C ASN A 73 6.37 -4.76 19.31
N ASN A 74 5.25 -4.43 19.95
CA ASN A 74 5.15 -3.37 20.93
C ASN A 74 4.59 -3.96 22.22
N PRO A 75 5.35 -4.00 23.32
CA PRO A 75 4.92 -4.63 24.60
C PRO A 75 3.68 -3.97 25.21
N LEU A 76 3.34 -2.75 24.82
CA LEU A 76 2.17 -2.01 25.28
C LEU A 76 0.90 -2.31 24.46
N VAL A 77 1.01 -3.02 23.37
CA VAL A 77 -0.07 -3.27 22.41
C VAL A 77 -0.38 -4.76 22.31
N VAL A 78 -1.64 -5.10 22.35
CA VAL A 78 -2.13 -6.45 22.06
C VAL A 78 -2.91 -6.40 20.73
N LEU A 79 -2.50 -7.20 19.76
CA LEU A 79 -3.22 -7.38 18.50
C LEU A 79 -4.39 -8.34 18.75
N ASN A 80 -5.61 -7.91 18.45
CA ASN A 80 -6.82 -8.71 18.61
C ASN A 80 -7.18 -9.42 17.30
N GLY A 81 -6.67 -10.63 17.12
CA GLY A 81 -6.86 -11.42 15.89
C GLY A 81 -5.99 -10.93 14.72
N LYS A 82 -6.37 -11.33 13.52
CA LYS A 82 -5.73 -10.91 12.25
C LYS A 82 -6.44 -9.70 11.64
N PRO A 83 -5.78 -8.89 10.81
CA PRO A 83 -6.43 -7.83 10.06
C PRO A 83 -7.57 -8.36 9.20
N LYS A 84 -8.72 -7.69 9.25
CA LYS A 84 -9.89 -8.00 8.40
C LYS A 84 -9.83 -7.17 7.14
N GLU A 85 -10.19 -7.77 6.02
CA GLU A 85 -10.28 -7.09 4.72
C GLU A 85 -11.70 -6.55 4.52
N ILE A 86 -11.80 -5.27 4.13
CA ILE A 86 -13.06 -4.61 3.78
C ILE A 86 -12.91 -4.03 2.39
N GLY A 87 -13.69 -4.54 1.45
CA GLY A 87 -13.66 -4.14 0.04
C GLY A 87 -14.43 -5.11 -0.83
N LYS A 88 -14.52 -4.80 -2.12
CA LYS A 88 -15.10 -5.72 -3.10
C LYS A 88 -14.06 -6.76 -3.49
N LEU A 89 -14.17 -7.95 -2.92
CA LEU A 89 -13.32 -9.09 -3.26
C LEU A 89 -13.70 -9.65 -4.63
N PHE A 90 -12.71 -9.84 -5.47
CA PHE A 90 -12.81 -10.64 -6.68
C PHE A 90 -12.15 -11.99 -6.42
N ASP A 91 -12.85 -13.08 -6.74
CA ASP A 91 -12.36 -14.46 -6.68
C ASP A 91 -12.59 -15.07 -8.05
N GLN A 92 -11.62 -14.88 -8.93
CA GLN A 92 -11.76 -15.24 -10.33
C GLN A 92 -10.41 -15.55 -11.00
N PHE A 93 -10.46 -15.96 -12.27
CA PHE A 93 -9.27 -16.19 -13.07
C PHE A 93 -8.52 -14.87 -13.31
N ASP A 94 -7.27 -14.84 -12.91
CA ASP A 94 -6.37 -13.71 -13.10
C ASP A 94 -5.46 -14.00 -14.30
N LYS A 95 -5.56 -13.15 -15.31
CA LYS A 95 -4.82 -13.31 -16.57
C LYS A 95 -3.33 -13.08 -16.42
N ALA A 96 -2.93 -12.18 -15.50
CA ALA A 96 -1.53 -11.84 -15.27
C ALA A 96 -0.71 -13.04 -14.81
N ILE A 97 -1.33 -13.93 -14.04
CA ILE A 97 -0.68 -15.12 -13.47
C ILE A 97 -1.17 -16.42 -14.09
N ASN A 98 -2.14 -16.34 -15.02
CA ASN A 98 -2.80 -17.49 -15.64
C ASN A 98 -3.35 -18.51 -14.63
N ALA A 99 -3.91 -18.04 -13.51
CA ALA A 99 -4.44 -18.85 -12.44
C ALA A 99 -5.62 -18.17 -11.72
N ARG A 100 -6.36 -18.94 -10.90
CA ARG A 100 -7.41 -18.39 -10.05
C ARG A 100 -6.77 -17.74 -8.82
N SER A 101 -7.24 -16.52 -8.49
CA SER A 101 -6.76 -15.78 -7.33
C SER A 101 -7.86 -14.90 -6.71
N LYS A 102 -7.60 -14.45 -5.48
CA LYS A 102 -8.44 -13.48 -4.76
C LYS A 102 -7.72 -12.15 -4.73
N TYR A 103 -8.39 -11.10 -5.22
CA TYR A 103 -7.78 -9.78 -5.29
C TYR A 103 -8.78 -8.63 -5.12
N TYR A 104 -8.26 -7.43 -4.91
CA TYR A 104 -9.02 -6.19 -4.79
C TYR A 104 -8.57 -5.20 -5.86
N SER A 105 -9.55 -4.53 -6.49
CA SER A 105 -9.34 -3.38 -7.38
C SER A 105 -9.95 -2.12 -6.76
N ASN A 106 -9.45 -0.95 -7.15
CA ASN A 106 -9.90 0.37 -6.70
C ASN A 106 -9.57 0.65 -5.23
N LYS A 107 -10.17 -0.06 -4.28
CA LYS A 107 -9.96 0.20 -2.86
C LYS A 107 -10.15 -1.06 -2.01
N VAL A 108 -9.27 -1.23 -1.02
CA VAL A 108 -9.43 -2.17 0.08
C VAL A 108 -8.92 -1.56 1.37
N GLU A 109 -9.55 -1.89 2.49
CA GLU A 109 -9.13 -1.52 3.82
C GLU A 109 -8.76 -2.78 4.61
N PHE A 110 -7.60 -2.75 5.26
CA PHE A 110 -7.19 -3.78 6.21
C PHE A 110 -7.38 -3.20 7.61
N VAL A 111 -8.24 -3.83 8.40
CA VAL A 111 -8.67 -3.31 9.69
C VAL A 111 -8.21 -4.23 10.81
N GLN A 112 -7.32 -3.72 11.66
CA GLN A 112 -6.80 -4.42 12.83
C GLN A 112 -7.32 -3.78 14.10
N THR A 113 -8.00 -4.55 14.93
CA THR A 113 -8.35 -4.12 16.29
C THR A 113 -7.17 -4.38 17.22
N ILE A 114 -6.87 -3.40 18.08
CA ILE A 114 -5.82 -3.50 19.09
C ILE A 114 -6.33 -3.05 20.47
N THR A 115 -5.66 -3.51 21.51
CA THR A 115 -5.89 -3.08 22.89
C THR A 115 -4.58 -2.60 23.50
N LEU A 116 -4.58 -1.40 24.11
CA LEU A 116 -3.47 -0.91 24.92
C LEU A 116 -3.51 -1.53 26.31
N LYS A 117 -2.36 -1.98 26.82
CA LYS A 117 -2.25 -2.49 28.20
C LYS A 117 -2.36 -1.38 29.27
N SER A 118 -2.02 -0.14 28.89
CA SER A 118 -2.07 1.02 29.78
C SER A 118 -2.42 2.30 29.01
N ASN A 119 -2.86 3.35 29.70
CA ASN A 119 -3.19 4.64 29.11
C ASN A 119 -1.92 5.49 28.90
N VAL A 120 -1.08 5.09 27.96
CA VAL A 120 0.14 5.81 27.59
C VAL A 120 0.13 6.15 26.11
N LYS A 121 0.75 7.27 25.78
CA LYS A 121 0.98 7.63 24.38
C LYS A 121 2.01 6.69 23.79
N THR A 122 1.66 6.03 22.70
CA THR A 122 2.55 5.12 21.97
C THR A 122 2.26 5.19 20.47
N ALA A 123 2.93 4.38 19.69
CA ALA A 123 2.64 4.20 18.27
C ALA A 123 2.63 2.73 17.93
N ILE A 124 1.82 2.36 16.95
CA ILE A 124 1.91 1.06 16.29
C ILE A 124 2.66 1.25 14.97
N THR A 125 3.68 0.44 14.76
CA THR A 125 4.52 0.48 13.57
C THR A 125 4.51 -0.87 12.86
N GLY A 126 4.83 -0.86 11.58
CA GLY A 126 4.87 -2.08 10.80
C GLY A 126 5.14 -1.81 9.33
N GLU A 127 4.89 -2.83 8.55
CA GLU A 127 5.01 -2.78 7.09
C GLU A 127 3.90 -3.58 6.41
N VAL A 128 3.57 -3.16 5.22
CA VAL A 128 2.71 -3.88 4.29
C VAL A 128 3.55 -4.29 3.09
N GLU A 129 3.67 -5.59 2.87
CA GLU A 129 4.26 -6.18 1.67
C GLU A 129 3.13 -6.59 0.73
N PHE A 130 3.20 -6.20 -0.53
CA PHE A 130 2.15 -6.47 -1.51
C PHE A 130 2.72 -6.55 -2.92
N MET A 131 2.02 -7.22 -3.80
CA MET A 131 2.27 -7.24 -5.23
C MET A 131 1.09 -6.62 -5.98
N VAL A 132 1.38 -5.80 -6.99
CA VAL A 132 0.37 -5.13 -7.80
C VAL A 132 0.48 -5.58 -9.24
N CYS A 133 -0.67 -5.99 -9.82
CA CYS A 133 -0.76 -6.52 -11.17
C CYS A 133 -1.83 -5.78 -11.98
N ASP A 134 -1.67 -5.80 -13.31
CA ASP A 134 -2.73 -5.53 -14.26
C ASP A 134 -3.03 -6.81 -15.08
N ASP A 135 -3.84 -6.73 -16.14
CA ASP A 135 -4.18 -7.88 -16.98
C ASP A 135 -3.00 -8.44 -17.82
N ARG A 136 -1.82 -7.81 -17.76
CA ARG A 136 -0.67 -8.14 -18.61
C ARG A 136 0.58 -8.52 -17.82
N GLN A 137 0.76 -7.91 -16.65
CA GLN A 137 1.99 -8.04 -15.88
C GLN A 137 1.78 -7.81 -14.38
N CYS A 138 2.67 -8.37 -13.60
CA CYS A 138 2.85 -8.03 -12.19
C CYS A 138 4.13 -7.23 -12.02
N LEU A 139 4.08 -6.19 -11.21
CA LEU A 139 5.27 -5.47 -10.78
C LEU A 139 5.96 -6.25 -9.65
N PRO A 140 7.27 -6.05 -9.47
CA PRO A 140 7.97 -6.63 -8.32
C PRO A 140 7.24 -6.30 -7.02
N PRO A 141 7.31 -7.19 -6.00
CA PRO A 141 6.77 -6.89 -4.68
C PRO A 141 7.30 -5.58 -4.13
N ASP A 142 6.40 -4.82 -3.49
CA ASP A 142 6.72 -3.54 -2.86
C ASP A 142 6.41 -3.60 -1.36
N VAL A 143 7.09 -2.77 -0.58
CA VAL A 143 6.95 -2.71 0.87
C VAL A 143 6.74 -1.27 1.32
N THR A 144 5.60 -1.01 1.93
CA THR A 144 5.29 0.29 2.53
C THR A 144 5.32 0.21 4.05
N LYS A 145 6.16 1.03 4.69
CA LYS A 145 6.25 1.11 6.16
C LYS A 145 5.26 2.12 6.70
N PHE A 146 4.75 1.85 7.90
CA PHE A 146 3.84 2.76 8.59
C PHE A 146 4.21 2.97 10.07
N SER A 147 3.78 4.14 10.58
CA SER A 147 3.84 4.50 12.00
C SER A 147 2.60 5.31 12.36
N ILE A 148 1.75 4.78 13.23
CA ILE A 148 0.46 5.34 13.59
C ILE A 148 0.45 5.64 15.08
N LYS A 149 0.26 6.91 15.44
CA LYS A 149 0.14 7.34 16.85
C LYS A 149 -1.21 6.89 17.43
N LEU A 150 -1.18 6.53 18.72
CA LEU A 150 -2.32 6.06 19.49
C LEU A 150 -2.59 6.97 20.69
#